data_3bd35e8658e0c8bb6c41b96f56861607
#
_entry.id   3bd35e8658e0c8bb6c41b96f56861607
#
_cell.length_a   1.000
_cell.length_b   1.000
_cell.length_c   1.000
_cell.angle_alpha   90.00
_cell.angle_beta   90.00
_cell.angle_gamma   90.00
#
_symmetry.space_group_name_H-M   'P 1'
#
loop_
_entity.id
_entity.type
_entity.pdbx_description
1 polymer ?
#
loop_
_entity_poly.entity_id
_entity_poly.type
_entity_poly.pdbx_seq_one_letter_code
_entity_poly.pdbx_strand_id
1 'polypeptide(L)'
;MRININSIGVVIIFSIIFLLLLILQFLHRVPENHYTISDQTQEIILEDYPELKEVSFMYSTDLLIEFYKKIDNLELEKINFRINDEVIGTVEINKDINDLENFGQTYTANNGKKVVIRKSYPLQKEFLRILGKRNEKYKVGTGTIEGRFYIDIYIKDLKTNETFIIKRDNISIYYESSGIKLYLPSI
;
A
#
# COMPACT_ATOMS: atom_id res chain seq x y z
N MET A 1 32.60 50.53 -23.62
CA MET A 1 32.53 49.31 -22.79
C MET A 1 33.03 48.13 -23.63
N ARG A 2 34.27 47.68 -23.46
CA ARG A 2 34.82 46.53 -24.18
C ARG A 2 34.33 45.22 -23.47
N ILE A 3 33.35 44.56 -24.03
CA ILE A 3 32.93 43.23 -23.52
C ILE A 3 34.04 42.25 -23.87
N ASN A 4 34.67 41.70 -22.88
CA ASN A 4 35.78 40.74 -23.06
C ASN A 4 35.21 39.45 -23.63
N ILE A 5 35.73 39.02 -24.80
CA ILE A 5 35.25 37.79 -25.49
C ILE A 5 35.26 36.57 -24.59
N ASN A 6 36.18 36.51 -23.63
CA ASN A 6 36.22 35.42 -22.64
C ASN A 6 35.02 35.38 -21.70
N SER A 7 34.41 36.56 -21.38
CA SER A 7 33.22 36.60 -20.52
C SER A 7 31.96 36.13 -21.26
N ILE A 8 31.89 36.34 -22.55
CA ILE A 8 30.79 35.83 -23.39
C ILE A 8 30.83 34.30 -23.48
N GLY A 9 32.03 33.72 -23.65
CA GLY A 9 32.21 32.28 -23.71
C GLY A 9 31.79 31.61 -22.40
N VAL A 10 32.15 32.21 -21.27
CA VAL A 10 31.76 31.71 -19.92
C VAL A 10 30.25 31.74 -19.75
N VAL A 11 29.58 32.82 -20.12
CA VAL A 11 28.11 32.93 -20.03
C VAL A 11 27.41 31.89 -20.89
N ILE A 12 27.89 31.65 -22.12
CA ILE A 12 27.32 30.63 -23.02
C ILE A 12 27.47 29.23 -22.41
N ILE A 13 28.65 28.90 -21.88
CA ILE A 13 28.90 27.60 -21.24
C ILE A 13 27.95 27.39 -20.02
N PHE A 14 27.83 28.37 -19.15
CA PHE A 14 26.89 28.29 -18.02
C PHE A 14 25.44 28.16 -18.47
N SER A 15 25.02 28.86 -19.52
CA SER A 15 23.67 28.75 -20.06
C SER A 15 23.38 27.36 -20.63
N ILE A 16 24.37 26.75 -21.31
CA ILE A 16 24.25 25.38 -21.84
C ILE A 16 24.19 24.35 -20.71
N ILE A 17 25.04 24.49 -19.69
CA ILE A 17 25.02 23.60 -18.51
C ILE A 17 23.68 23.73 -17.78
N PHE A 18 23.20 24.94 -17.58
CA PHE A 18 21.91 25.20 -16.94
C PHE A 18 20.73 24.59 -17.74
N LEU A 19 20.75 24.74 -19.06
CA LEU A 19 19.75 24.14 -19.95
C LEU A 19 19.82 22.60 -19.91
N LEU A 20 21.01 22.01 -19.92
CA LEU A 20 21.21 20.58 -19.77
C LEU A 20 20.72 20.05 -18.44
N LEU A 21 20.98 20.76 -17.32
CA LEU A 21 20.46 20.44 -16.01
C LEU A 21 18.92 20.49 -15.96
N LEU A 22 18.31 21.51 -16.59
CA LEU A 22 16.87 21.60 -16.74
C LEU A 22 16.31 20.42 -17.55
N ILE A 23 16.93 20.06 -18.67
CA ILE A 23 16.51 18.93 -19.50
C ILE A 23 16.65 17.61 -18.71
N LEU A 24 17.74 17.40 -17.99
CA LEU A 24 17.92 16.24 -17.12
C LEU A 24 16.87 16.16 -16.01
N GLN A 25 16.51 17.29 -15.41
CA GLN A 25 15.40 17.34 -14.45
C GLN A 25 14.06 16.95 -15.08
N PHE A 26 13.82 17.29 -16.34
CA PHE A 26 12.62 16.89 -17.08
C PHE A 26 12.62 15.40 -17.47
N LEU A 27 13.78 14.80 -17.71
CA LEU A 27 13.91 13.39 -18.11
C LEU A 27 13.74 12.39 -16.95
N HIS A 28 13.93 12.79 -15.69
CA HIS A 28 13.84 11.94 -14.50
C HIS A 28 12.55 12.13 -13.71
N ARG A 29 11.46 12.40 -14.42
CA ARG A 29 10.14 12.56 -13.80
C ARG A 29 9.50 11.20 -13.53
N VAL A 30 9.56 10.73 -12.30
CA VAL A 30 8.78 9.57 -11.84
C VAL A 30 7.50 10.08 -11.20
N PRO A 31 6.32 9.72 -11.72
CA PRO A 31 5.08 10.08 -11.05
C PRO A 31 5.04 9.43 -9.67
N GLU A 32 4.72 10.20 -8.65
CA GLU A 32 4.45 9.68 -7.32
C GLU A 32 3.00 9.21 -7.29
N ASN A 33 2.82 7.89 -7.26
CA ASN A 33 1.49 7.31 -7.22
C ASN A 33 1.12 7.00 -5.77
N HIS A 34 -0.01 7.53 -5.32
CA HIS A 34 -0.64 7.14 -4.08
C HIS A 34 -1.84 6.25 -4.39
N TYR A 35 -1.95 5.16 -3.66
CA TYR A 35 -3.11 4.29 -3.74
C TYR A 35 -3.89 4.34 -2.43
N THR A 36 -5.20 4.33 -2.55
CA THR A 36 -6.12 4.24 -1.41
C THR A 36 -7.06 3.09 -1.66
N ILE A 37 -7.24 2.25 -0.66
CA ILE A 37 -8.22 1.16 -0.68
C ILE A 37 -9.50 1.64 -0.02
N SER A 38 -10.62 1.45 -0.69
CA SER A 38 -11.93 1.50 -0.08
C SER A 38 -12.46 0.08 0.05
N ASP A 39 -12.53 -0.41 1.26
CA ASP A 39 -13.07 -1.74 1.59
C ASP A 39 -14.50 -1.56 2.11
N GLN A 40 -15.46 -2.02 1.31
CA GLN A 40 -16.87 -2.01 1.64
C GLN A 40 -17.40 -3.43 1.92
N THR A 41 -16.50 -4.38 2.09
CA THR A 41 -16.88 -5.75 2.43
C THR A 41 -17.59 -5.77 3.78
N GLN A 42 -18.72 -6.45 3.85
CA GLN A 42 -19.45 -6.62 5.11
C GLN A 42 -18.60 -7.41 6.12
N GLU A 43 -18.85 -7.18 7.40
CA GLU A 43 -18.19 -7.93 8.48
C GLU A 43 -18.39 -9.43 8.26
N ILE A 44 -17.30 -10.17 8.14
CA ILE A 44 -17.32 -11.62 7.98
C ILE A 44 -17.26 -12.23 9.37
N ILE A 45 -18.35 -12.88 9.79
CA ILE A 45 -18.36 -13.69 11.00
C ILE A 45 -17.72 -15.03 10.64
N LEU A 46 -16.51 -15.24 11.13
CA LEU A 46 -15.86 -16.54 11.06
C LEU A 46 -16.39 -17.38 12.23
N GLU A 47 -17.27 -18.33 11.93
CA GLU A 47 -17.85 -19.22 12.95
C GLU A 47 -16.78 -20.00 13.71
N ASP A 48 -15.70 -20.38 13.00
CA ASP A 48 -14.57 -21.10 13.57
C ASP A 48 -13.64 -20.22 14.43
N TYR A 49 -13.77 -18.88 14.33
CA TYR A 49 -12.96 -17.93 15.08
C TYR A 49 -13.80 -16.78 15.66
N PRO A 50 -14.62 -17.08 16.67
CA PRO A 50 -15.52 -16.09 17.28
C PRO A 50 -14.77 -14.96 18.03
N GLU A 51 -13.49 -15.12 18.28
CA GLU A 51 -12.62 -14.12 18.87
C GLU A 51 -12.17 -13.04 17.87
N LEU A 52 -12.10 -13.36 16.59
CA LEU A 52 -11.77 -12.41 15.54
C LEU A 52 -12.98 -11.52 15.28
N LYS A 53 -12.77 -10.21 15.44
CA LYS A 53 -13.82 -9.24 15.13
C LYS A 53 -13.84 -8.93 13.64
N GLU A 54 -12.69 -8.53 13.13
CA GLU A 54 -12.58 -7.98 11.78
C GLU A 54 -11.16 -8.03 11.26
N VAL A 55 -11.06 -8.20 9.94
CA VAL A 55 -9.85 -7.91 9.19
C VAL A 55 -10.26 -6.97 8.06
N SER A 56 -9.75 -5.75 8.08
CA SER A 56 -10.14 -4.70 7.14
C SER A 56 -8.93 -3.88 6.67
N PHE A 57 -9.17 -3.01 5.69
CA PHE A 57 -8.18 -2.06 5.25
C PHE A 57 -8.54 -0.66 5.72
N MET A 58 -7.56 0.04 6.27
CA MET A 58 -7.73 1.42 6.66
C MET A 58 -7.42 2.35 5.47
N TYR A 59 -7.75 3.64 5.63
CA TYR A 59 -7.64 4.73 4.64
C TYR A 59 -6.30 4.84 3.90
N SER A 60 -5.28 4.23 4.44
CA SER A 60 -4.05 3.87 3.75
C SER A 60 -4.14 2.40 3.36
N THR A 61 -3.16 1.89 2.70
CA THR A 61 -3.04 0.47 2.33
C THR A 61 -2.69 -0.43 3.52
N ASP A 62 -2.98 -0.05 4.75
CA ASP A 62 -2.62 -0.81 5.94
C ASP A 62 -3.72 -1.82 6.28
N LEU A 63 -3.32 -3.07 6.49
CA LEU A 63 -4.19 -4.12 7.00
C LEU A 63 -4.40 -3.91 8.50
N LEU A 64 -5.66 -3.89 8.93
CA LEU A 64 -6.06 -3.86 10.33
C LEU A 64 -6.67 -5.20 10.73
N ILE A 65 -6.20 -5.77 11.83
CA ILE A 65 -6.72 -7.02 12.40
C ILE A 65 -7.18 -6.75 13.83
N GLU A 66 -8.44 -7.02 14.12
CA GLU A 66 -9.05 -6.74 15.41
C GLU A 66 -9.64 -8.00 16.06
N PHE A 67 -9.38 -8.19 17.37
CA PHE A 67 -9.87 -9.32 18.14
C PHE A 67 -10.57 -8.89 19.44
N TYR A 68 -11.58 -9.67 19.82
CA TYR A 68 -12.28 -9.50 21.09
C TYR A 68 -11.54 -10.07 22.30
N LYS A 69 -10.59 -10.99 22.06
CA LYS A 69 -9.77 -11.61 23.11
C LYS A 69 -8.31 -11.64 22.69
N LYS A 70 -7.44 -11.81 23.66
CA LYS A 70 -6.04 -12.11 23.38
C LYS A 70 -5.96 -13.48 22.71
N ILE A 71 -5.28 -13.53 21.60
CA ILE A 71 -5.07 -14.74 20.82
C ILE A 71 -3.58 -15.05 20.83
N ASP A 72 -3.27 -16.29 21.16
CA ASP A 72 -1.93 -16.82 21.07
C ASP A 72 -1.90 -17.81 19.90
N ASN A 73 -0.80 -17.86 19.19
CA ASN A 73 -0.49 -18.83 18.12
C ASN A 73 -1.19 -18.61 16.77
N LEU A 74 -1.53 -17.39 16.41
CA LEU A 74 -1.94 -17.05 15.06
C LEU A 74 -0.81 -16.35 14.31
N GLU A 75 -0.57 -16.79 13.10
CA GLU A 75 0.39 -16.21 12.17
C GLU A 75 -0.33 -15.60 10.97
N LEU A 76 0.00 -14.35 10.63
CA LEU A 76 -0.34 -13.77 9.34
C LEU A 76 0.63 -14.35 8.31
N GLU A 77 0.18 -15.37 7.55
CA GLU A 77 1.02 -16.11 6.62
C GLU A 77 1.31 -15.28 5.36
N LYS A 78 0.26 -14.90 4.64
CA LYS A 78 0.38 -14.17 3.38
C LYS A 78 -0.90 -13.45 3.00
N ILE A 79 -0.77 -12.57 2.00
CA ILE A 79 -1.88 -11.86 1.39
C ILE A 79 -1.78 -12.01 -0.12
N ASN A 80 -2.86 -12.46 -0.75
CA ASN A 80 -2.99 -12.50 -2.20
C ASN A 80 -3.86 -11.34 -2.68
N PHE A 81 -3.39 -10.66 -3.71
CA PHE A 81 -4.15 -9.66 -4.45
C PHE A 81 -4.63 -10.25 -5.75
N ARG A 82 -5.91 -10.09 -6.04
CA ARG A 82 -6.53 -10.63 -7.23
C ARG A 82 -7.31 -9.55 -7.96
N ILE A 83 -7.30 -9.63 -9.29
CA ILE A 83 -8.21 -8.87 -10.15
C ILE A 83 -9.01 -9.89 -10.94
N ASN A 84 -10.33 -9.80 -10.83
CA ASN A 84 -11.24 -10.85 -11.30
C ASN A 84 -10.81 -12.20 -10.68
N ASP A 85 -10.41 -13.18 -11.47
CA ASP A 85 -9.96 -14.49 -10.96
C ASP A 85 -8.43 -14.68 -10.99
N GLU A 86 -7.67 -13.65 -11.44
CA GLU A 86 -6.23 -13.72 -11.58
C GLU A 86 -5.52 -13.18 -10.34
N VAL A 87 -4.58 -13.95 -9.78
CA VAL A 87 -3.67 -13.46 -8.73
C VAL A 87 -2.63 -12.55 -9.36
N ILE A 88 -2.66 -11.27 -9.03
CA ILE A 88 -1.74 -10.25 -9.55
C ILE A 88 -0.49 -10.08 -8.69
N GLY A 89 -0.52 -10.59 -7.49
CA GLY A 89 0.63 -10.56 -6.58
C GLY A 89 0.34 -11.21 -5.25
N THR A 90 1.41 -11.67 -4.61
CA THR A 90 1.41 -12.24 -3.26
C THR A 90 2.42 -11.49 -2.40
N VAL A 91 2.06 -11.25 -1.16
CA VAL A 91 2.94 -10.73 -0.11
C VAL A 91 3.08 -11.83 0.93
N GLU A 92 4.27 -12.44 0.99
CA GLU A 92 4.62 -13.40 2.04
C GLU A 92 5.02 -12.63 3.30
N ILE A 93 4.40 -12.94 4.44
CA ILE A 93 4.56 -12.20 5.69
C ILE A 93 5.17 -13.08 6.77
N ASN A 94 4.55 -14.21 7.07
CA ASN A 94 5.01 -15.22 8.05
C ASN A 94 5.37 -14.58 9.41
N LYS A 95 4.45 -13.82 9.97
CA LYS A 95 4.63 -13.15 11.28
C LYS A 95 3.55 -13.54 12.26
N ASP A 96 3.96 -13.82 13.51
CA ASP A 96 3.00 -13.92 14.62
C ASP A 96 2.18 -12.61 14.68
N ILE A 97 0.87 -12.74 14.80
CA ILE A 97 -0.02 -11.59 14.89
C ILE A 97 0.32 -10.68 16.08
N ASN A 98 0.84 -11.25 17.16
CA ASN A 98 1.28 -10.47 18.32
C ASN A 98 2.50 -9.59 18.01
N ASP A 99 3.33 -9.97 17.04
CA ASP A 99 4.52 -9.21 16.60
C ASP A 99 4.20 -8.09 15.62
N LEU A 100 2.96 -8.01 15.14
CA LEU A 100 2.52 -6.89 14.32
C LEU A 100 2.40 -5.60 15.16
N GLU A 101 2.43 -4.47 14.50
CA GLU A 101 2.33 -3.16 15.15
C GLU A 101 0.98 -2.99 15.88
N ASN A 102 1.03 -2.44 17.09
CA ASN A 102 -0.19 -2.10 17.80
C ASN A 102 -0.87 -0.89 17.15
N PHE A 103 -2.18 -0.99 16.94
CA PHE A 103 -2.96 0.06 16.34
C PHE A 103 -3.97 0.66 17.31
N GLY A 104 -3.72 1.89 17.75
CA GLY A 104 -4.64 2.66 18.59
C GLY A 104 -4.98 2.00 19.93
N GLN A 105 -6.06 2.51 20.56
CA GLN A 105 -6.54 2.03 21.84
C GLN A 105 -7.63 0.97 21.69
N THR A 106 -7.82 0.17 22.73
CA THR A 106 -8.96 -0.76 22.84
C THR A 106 -10.27 0.03 22.95
N TYR A 107 -11.36 -0.53 22.43
CA TYR A 107 -12.68 0.11 22.45
C TYR A 107 -13.79 -0.92 22.58
N THR A 108 -15.01 -0.44 22.80
CA THR A 108 -16.20 -1.29 22.81
C THR A 108 -16.89 -1.17 21.44
N ALA A 109 -17.07 -2.30 20.77
CA ALA A 109 -17.73 -2.37 19.48
C ALA A 109 -19.26 -2.17 19.62
N ASN A 110 -19.95 -1.95 18.51
CA ASN A 110 -21.41 -1.72 18.48
C ASN A 110 -22.24 -2.87 19.07
N ASN A 111 -21.72 -4.08 19.06
CA ASN A 111 -22.32 -5.27 19.67
C ASN A 111 -22.07 -5.39 21.18
N GLY A 112 -21.46 -4.38 21.79
CA GLY A 112 -21.15 -4.35 23.22
C GLY A 112 -19.90 -5.14 23.66
N LYS A 113 -19.25 -5.89 22.74
CA LYS A 113 -18.01 -6.61 23.05
C LYS A 113 -16.81 -5.67 23.03
N LYS A 114 -15.86 -5.91 23.93
CA LYS A 114 -14.64 -5.13 23.99
C LYS A 114 -13.62 -5.67 23.00
N VAL A 115 -13.11 -4.82 22.13
CA VAL A 115 -11.97 -5.11 21.25
C VAL A 115 -10.70 -4.87 22.05
N VAL A 116 -9.92 -5.92 22.28
CA VAL A 116 -8.75 -5.89 23.17
C VAL A 116 -7.41 -5.95 22.42
N ILE A 117 -7.42 -6.46 21.19
CA ILE A 117 -6.22 -6.50 20.33
C ILE A 117 -6.56 -5.80 19.03
N ARG A 118 -5.71 -4.89 18.65
CA ARG A 118 -5.75 -4.18 17.37
C ARG A 118 -4.34 -4.16 16.82
N LYS A 119 -4.15 -4.79 15.70
CA LYS A 119 -2.86 -4.93 15.04
C LYS A 119 -2.92 -4.39 13.63
N SER A 120 -1.83 -3.77 13.18
CA SER A 120 -1.71 -3.30 11.80
C SER A 120 -0.47 -3.86 11.12
N TYR A 121 -0.59 -3.99 9.80
CA TYR A 121 0.52 -4.37 8.93
C TYR A 121 0.56 -3.43 7.71
N PRO A 122 1.66 -2.69 7.52
CA PRO A 122 1.77 -1.73 6.42
C PRO A 122 2.00 -2.44 5.09
N LEU A 123 1.08 -2.28 4.14
CA LEU A 123 1.15 -2.88 2.81
C LEU A 123 1.51 -1.89 1.70
N GLN A 124 1.64 -0.61 2.00
CA GLN A 124 1.80 0.44 0.98
C GLN A 124 2.91 0.16 -0.03
N LYS A 125 4.09 -0.24 0.44
CA LYS A 125 5.22 -0.55 -0.46
C LYS A 125 4.93 -1.72 -1.38
N GLU A 126 4.29 -2.76 -0.85
CA GLU A 126 3.94 -3.95 -1.61
C GLU A 126 2.83 -3.65 -2.62
N PHE A 127 1.86 -2.85 -2.23
CA PHE A 127 0.82 -2.36 -3.12
C PHE A 127 1.40 -1.58 -4.30
N LEU A 128 2.27 -0.62 -4.04
CA LEU A 128 2.98 0.14 -5.07
C LEU A 128 3.75 -0.79 -6.01
N ARG A 129 4.42 -1.80 -5.48
CA ARG A 129 5.17 -2.78 -6.25
C ARG A 129 4.27 -3.65 -7.14
N ILE A 130 3.16 -4.14 -6.59
CA ILE A 130 2.25 -5.05 -7.31
C ILE A 130 1.47 -4.28 -8.39
N LEU A 131 0.87 -3.16 -8.04
CA LEU A 131 0.08 -2.36 -8.96
C LEU A 131 0.95 -1.58 -9.95
N GLY A 132 2.11 -1.08 -9.52
CA GLY A 132 3.04 -0.34 -10.38
C GLY A 132 3.59 -1.17 -11.54
N LYS A 133 3.77 -2.47 -11.35
CA LYS A 133 4.19 -3.36 -12.44
C LYS A 133 3.14 -3.52 -13.54
N ARG A 134 1.88 -3.34 -13.22
CA ARG A 134 0.76 -3.58 -14.13
C ARG A 134 0.36 -2.37 -14.97
N ASN A 135 0.73 -1.19 -14.52
CA ASN A 135 0.26 0.06 -15.12
C ASN A 135 1.40 0.91 -15.70
N GLU A 136 1.95 0.46 -16.82
CA GLU A 136 2.93 1.22 -17.61
C GLU A 136 2.37 2.52 -18.24
N LYS A 137 1.07 2.77 -18.09
CA LYS A 137 0.35 3.88 -18.76
C LYS A 137 -0.37 4.83 -17.80
N TYR A 138 0.16 5.10 -16.60
CA TYR A 138 -0.49 6.07 -15.71
C TYR A 138 -0.51 7.46 -16.35
N LYS A 139 -1.70 7.91 -16.63
CA LYS A 139 -1.96 9.32 -16.88
C LYS A 139 -1.86 10.05 -15.54
N VAL A 140 -1.21 11.21 -15.55
CA VAL A 140 -1.25 12.14 -14.41
C VAL A 140 -2.72 12.44 -14.10
N GLY A 141 -3.14 12.27 -12.85
CA GLY A 141 -4.52 12.52 -12.42
C GLY A 141 -4.99 11.57 -11.32
N THR A 142 -6.25 11.66 -11.03
CA THR A 142 -6.95 10.76 -10.10
C THR A 142 -7.82 9.80 -10.88
N GLY A 143 -7.96 8.58 -10.40
CA GLY A 143 -8.82 7.60 -11.03
C GLY A 143 -9.04 6.37 -10.16
N THR A 144 -9.88 5.49 -10.66
CA THR A 144 -10.10 4.17 -10.08
C THR A 144 -9.46 3.13 -10.98
N ILE A 145 -8.78 2.16 -10.38
CA ILE A 145 -8.30 1.02 -11.16
C ILE A 145 -9.50 0.15 -11.51
N GLU A 146 -9.70 -0.06 -12.81
CA GLU A 146 -10.80 -0.86 -13.29
C GLU A 146 -10.58 -2.35 -12.99
N GLY A 147 -11.65 -3.03 -12.63
CA GLY A 147 -11.65 -4.45 -12.33
C GLY A 147 -12.28 -4.74 -10.98
N ARG A 148 -12.67 -5.99 -10.77
CA ARG A 148 -13.18 -6.47 -9.51
C ARG A 148 -11.99 -6.96 -8.66
N PHE A 149 -11.70 -6.22 -7.60
CA PHE A 149 -10.58 -6.53 -6.71
C PHE A 149 -11.02 -7.44 -5.58
N TYR A 150 -10.16 -8.43 -5.33
CA TYR A 150 -10.27 -9.32 -4.20
C TYR A 150 -8.93 -9.35 -3.46
N ILE A 151 -9.02 -9.47 -2.15
CA ILE A 151 -7.85 -9.68 -1.30
C ILE A 151 -8.14 -10.89 -0.43
N ASP A 152 -7.30 -11.92 -0.56
CA ASP A 152 -7.37 -13.10 0.27
C ASP A 152 -6.26 -13.02 1.33
N ILE A 153 -6.65 -13.02 2.60
CA ILE A 153 -5.76 -12.91 3.75
C ILE A 153 -5.68 -14.28 4.41
N TYR A 154 -4.48 -14.83 4.49
CA TYR A 154 -4.22 -16.16 5.01
C TYR A 154 -3.71 -16.03 6.44
N ILE A 155 -4.46 -16.59 7.37
CA ILE A 155 -4.09 -16.67 8.78
C ILE A 155 -3.97 -18.14 9.17
N LYS A 156 -2.83 -18.51 9.74
CA LYS A 156 -2.51 -19.86 10.14
C LYS A 156 -2.59 -19.99 11.66
N ASP A 157 -3.30 -21.01 12.13
CA ASP A 157 -3.23 -21.43 13.53
C ASP A 157 -2.03 -22.35 13.74
N LEU A 158 -1.06 -21.91 14.52
CA LEU A 158 0.18 -22.65 14.77
C LEU A 158 -0.03 -23.87 15.68
N LYS A 159 -1.18 -23.97 16.37
CA LYS A 159 -1.50 -25.13 17.21
C LYS A 159 -2.08 -26.27 16.39
N THR A 160 -3.03 -25.95 15.52
CA THR A 160 -3.72 -26.95 14.69
C THR A 160 -3.03 -27.15 13.35
N ASN A 161 -2.16 -26.21 12.96
CA ASN A 161 -1.54 -26.11 11.64
C ASN A 161 -2.55 -25.90 10.49
N GLU A 162 -3.74 -25.44 10.82
CA GLU A 162 -4.78 -25.11 9.86
C GLU A 162 -4.63 -23.67 9.40
N THR A 163 -4.91 -23.42 8.12
CA THR A 163 -4.93 -22.06 7.54
C THR A 163 -6.36 -21.71 7.14
N PHE A 164 -6.86 -20.60 7.64
CA PHE A 164 -8.13 -20.05 7.21
C PHE A 164 -7.92 -18.80 6.35
N ILE A 165 -8.85 -18.59 5.41
CA ILE A 165 -8.75 -17.55 4.42
C ILE A 165 -9.88 -16.54 4.64
N ILE A 166 -9.49 -15.30 4.91
CA ILE A 166 -10.43 -14.18 4.98
C ILE A 166 -10.46 -13.49 3.62
N LYS A 167 -11.62 -13.52 2.99
CA LYS A 167 -11.81 -12.92 1.67
C LYS A 167 -12.41 -11.53 1.79
N ARG A 168 -11.83 -10.58 1.10
CA ARG A 168 -12.33 -9.23 0.93
C ARG A 168 -12.63 -9.02 -0.55
N ASP A 169 -13.91 -8.87 -0.91
CA ASP A 169 -14.40 -8.92 -2.28
C ASP A 169 -15.06 -7.63 -2.78
N ASN A 170 -15.38 -6.71 -1.88
CA ASN A 170 -15.97 -5.41 -2.23
C ASN A 170 -14.94 -4.28 -2.06
N ILE A 171 -13.87 -4.38 -2.82
CA ILE A 171 -12.72 -3.47 -2.72
C ILE A 171 -12.63 -2.62 -3.97
N SER A 172 -12.49 -1.30 -3.75
CA SER A 172 -12.17 -0.33 -4.78
C SER A 172 -10.79 0.26 -4.52
N ILE A 173 -9.97 0.32 -5.55
CA ILE A 173 -8.64 0.91 -5.46
C ILE A 173 -8.63 2.22 -6.23
N TYR A 174 -8.38 3.31 -5.50
CA TYR A 174 -8.21 4.64 -6.05
C TYR A 174 -6.74 4.94 -6.16
N TYR A 175 -6.35 5.60 -7.23
CA TYR A 175 -5.01 6.13 -7.38
C TYR A 175 -5.05 7.65 -7.53
N GLU A 176 -4.06 8.29 -6.96
CA GLU A 176 -3.75 9.68 -7.19
C GLU A 176 -2.31 9.78 -7.67
N SER A 177 -2.12 10.28 -8.88
CA SER A 177 -0.81 10.60 -9.42
C SER A 177 -0.62 12.10 -9.28
N SER A 178 -0.16 12.52 -8.12
CA SER A 178 0.11 13.92 -7.83
C SER A 178 1.53 14.28 -8.25
N GLY A 179 1.63 14.84 -9.42
CA GLY A 179 2.80 15.59 -9.79
C GLY A 179 4.07 14.79 -10.04
N ILE A 180 5.05 15.52 -10.48
CA ILE A 180 6.33 15.08 -10.95
C ILE A 180 7.32 15.33 -9.80
N LYS A 181 7.78 14.28 -9.12
CA LYS A 181 8.95 14.40 -8.24
C LYS A 181 10.20 14.52 -9.10
N LEU A 182 10.89 15.64 -8.97
CA LEU A 182 12.21 15.82 -9.53
C LEU A 182 13.21 15.08 -8.63
N TYR A 183 13.73 13.95 -9.09
CA TYR A 183 14.90 13.36 -8.45
C TYR A 183 16.14 14.12 -8.91
N LEU A 184 16.70 14.90 -8.02
CA LEU A 184 18.07 15.33 -8.17
C LEU A 184 18.96 14.13 -7.80
N PRO A 185 19.85 13.66 -8.68
CA PRO A 185 20.86 12.70 -8.27
C PRO A 185 21.62 13.30 -7.09
N SER A 186 21.69 12.58 -5.98
CA SER A 186 22.58 12.92 -4.89
C SER A 186 24.01 12.87 -5.43
N ILE A 187 24.66 14.04 -5.48
CA ILE A 187 26.09 14.18 -5.79
C ILE A 187 26.90 13.63 -4.62
#